data_0e0626853b4f22a82fb9b40180a8ec54
#
_entry.id   0e0626853b4f22a82fb9b40180a8ec54
#
_cell.length_a   1.000
_cell.length_b   1.000
_cell.length_c   1.000
_cell.angle_alpha   90.00
_cell.angle_beta   90.00
_cell.angle_gamma   90.00
#
_symmetry.space_group_name_H-M   'P 1'
#
loop_
_entity.id
_entity.type
_entity.pdbx_description
1 polymer ?
#
loop_
_entity_poly.entity_id
_entity_poly.type
_entity_poly.pdbx_seq_one_letter_code
_entity_poly.pdbx_strand_id
1 'polypeptide(L)'
;EFDYRSQGLASMLKAAKSSGETLPEIVVCNVDWDSMEKAGLNDGQKQIQSAFETYGVKDYVMVQKGDVKIAVVGVFGKDALECAPTCELSFKDPVEAVKKTVEEIKKNEEADIIACVSHGGTWEDESKSEDELLAKAVPDLDLIISGHTHSELQEAIQHGNTYIVSCGEYGRNLGSLSMTQNSDGRWDLSSYELIPVSEDVKADKATQERIDALMDTVDTNYLADFGYTRKEVLAQNDVEFNSLEEMGTEHKELNLGDIMADAYVYAVENSEYYDGN
;
A
#
# COMPACT_ATOMS: atom_id res chain seq x y z
N GLU A 1 -6.33 2.22 1.10
CA GLU A 1 -7.54 2.67 0.38
C GLU A 1 -8.79 1.89 0.81
N PHE A 2 -8.67 0.64 1.23
CA PHE A 2 -9.82 -0.13 1.76
C PHE A 2 -10.38 0.45 3.06
N ASP A 3 -9.61 1.29 3.78
CA ASP A 3 -10.03 2.06 4.97
C ASP A 3 -11.17 3.04 4.69
N TYR A 4 -11.31 3.50 3.44
CA TYR A 4 -12.37 4.42 3.04
C TYR A 4 -13.70 3.73 2.77
N ARG A 5 -13.85 2.47 3.18
CA ARG A 5 -14.98 1.59 2.85
C ARG A 5 -15.18 1.42 1.34
N SER A 6 -16.04 0.52 0.95
CA SER A 6 -16.34 0.24 -0.45
C SER A 6 -16.81 1.48 -1.23
N GLN A 7 -17.64 2.32 -0.60
CA GLN A 7 -18.17 3.52 -1.27
C GLN A 7 -17.09 4.57 -1.52
N GLY A 8 -16.19 4.80 -0.56
CA GLY A 8 -15.09 5.77 -0.71
C GLY A 8 -14.14 5.34 -1.81
N LEU A 9 -13.65 4.10 -1.77
CA LEU A 9 -12.77 3.55 -2.81
C LEU A 9 -13.46 3.55 -4.19
N ALA A 10 -14.73 3.15 -4.28
CA ALA A 10 -15.46 3.20 -5.54
C ALA A 10 -15.57 4.62 -6.11
N SER A 11 -15.76 5.63 -5.24
CA SER A 11 -15.80 7.04 -5.65
C SER A 11 -14.44 7.52 -6.17
N MET A 12 -13.34 7.13 -5.51
CA MET A 12 -11.97 7.46 -5.93
C MET A 12 -11.67 6.86 -7.31
N LEU A 13 -11.97 5.58 -7.53
CA LEU A 13 -11.73 4.90 -8.82
C LEU A 13 -12.57 5.53 -9.95
N LYS A 14 -13.83 5.88 -9.69
CA LYS A 14 -14.69 6.56 -10.66
C LYS A 14 -14.17 7.96 -10.99
N ALA A 15 -13.75 8.72 -9.98
CA ALA A 15 -13.17 10.04 -10.18
C ALA A 15 -11.89 9.96 -11.02
N ALA A 16 -10.99 9.03 -10.70
CA ALA A 16 -9.78 8.77 -11.48
C ALA A 16 -10.11 8.43 -12.94
N LYS A 17 -11.06 7.50 -13.16
CA LYS A 17 -11.47 7.11 -14.53
C LYS A 17 -12.08 8.27 -15.32
N SER A 18 -12.76 9.19 -14.65
CA SER A 18 -13.41 10.35 -15.26
C SER A 18 -12.46 11.53 -15.47
N SER A 19 -11.26 11.51 -14.91
CA SER A 19 -10.30 12.61 -14.99
C SER A 19 -9.74 12.86 -16.40
N GLY A 20 -9.72 11.82 -17.25
CA GLY A 20 -9.06 11.86 -18.55
C GLY A 20 -7.53 11.76 -18.49
N GLU A 21 -6.97 11.60 -17.31
CA GLU A 21 -5.53 11.40 -17.09
C GLU A 21 -5.10 9.98 -17.45
N THR A 22 -3.79 9.78 -17.65
CA THR A 22 -3.21 8.45 -17.74
C THR A 22 -3.24 7.79 -16.38
N LEU A 23 -3.91 6.66 -16.27
CA LEU A 23 -4.09 5.94 -15.02
C LEU A 23 -3.09 4.80 -14.88
N PRO A 24 -2.61 4.51 -13.65
CA PRO A 24 -1.86 3.29 -13.40
C PRO A 24 -2.75 2.05 -13.55
N GLU A 25 -2.16 0.93 -13.94
CA GLU A 25 -2.82 -0.37 -13.81
C GLU A 25 -2.96 -0.73 -12.33
N ILE A 26 -4.08 -1.32 -11.94
CA ILE A 26 -4.34 -1.83 -10.59
C ILE A 26 -4.49 -3.33 -10.68
N VAL A 27 -3.75 -4.06 -9.84
CA VAL A 27 -3.79 -5.51 -9.77
C VAL A 27 -4.07 -5.98 -8.34
N VAL A 28 -5.02 -6.92 -8.18
CA VAL A 28 -5.32 -7.64 -6.94
C VAL A 28 -6.02 -8.95 -7.27
N CYS A 29 -5.38 -10.08 -6.99
CA CYS A 29 -5.88 -11.39 -7.40
C CYS A 29 -6.71 -12.12 -6.34
N ASN A 30 -6.74 -11.62 -5.10
CA ASN A 30 -7.32 -12.36 -4.00
C ASN A 30 -8.64 -11.80 -3.44
N VAL A 31 -9.32 -10.88 -4.12
CA VAL A 31 -10.68 -10.49 -3.71
C VAL A 31 -11.63 -11.67 -3.95
N ASP A 32 -12.43 -12.03 -2.94
CA ASP A 32 -13.34 -13.18 -3.00
C ASP A 32 -14.75 -12.78 -3.44
N TRP A 33 -14.85 -12.35 -4.70
CA TRP A 33 -16.16 -12.00 -5.30
C TRP A 33 -17.14 -13.16 -5.27
N ASP A 34 -16.67 -14.39 -5.53
CA ASP A 34 -17.52 -15.59 -5.58
C ASP A 34 -18.25 -15.85 -4.26
N SER A 35 -17.56 -15.72 -3.12
CA SER A 35 -18.16 -15.91 -1.80
C SER A 35 -19.14 -14.78 -1.46
N MET A 36 -18.78 -13.53 -1.77
CA MET A 36 -19.64 -12.37 -1.53
C MET A 36 -20.91 -12.41 -2.39
N GLU A 37 -20.81 -12.79 -3.67
CA GLU A 37 -21.96 -12.94 -4.56
C GLU A 37 -22.92 -14.04 -4.10
N LYS A 38 -22.40 -15.19 -3.65
CA LYS A 38 -23.20 -16.28 -3.09
C LYS A 38 -23.94 -15.86 -1.81
N ALA A 39 -23.31 -15.01 -1.00
CA ALA A 39 -23.93 -14.47 0.22
C ALA A 39 -24.94 -13.32 -0.08
N GLY A 40 -24.89 -12.76 -1.26
CA GLY A 40 -25.66 -11.59 -1.68
C GLY A 40 -24.94 -10.29 -1.37
N LEU A 41 -24.39 -9.66 -2.40
CA LEU A 41 -23.66 -8.39 -2.28
C LEU A 41 -24.51 -7.30 -1.64
N ASN A 42 -23.96 -6.60 -0.65
CA ASN A 42 -24.54 -5.34 -0.16
C ASN A 42 -24.32 -4.20 -1.17
N ASP A 43 -24.91 -3.04 -0.94
CA ASP A 43 -24.85 -1.94 -1.90
C ASP A 43 -23.44 -1.35 -2.04
N GLY A 44 -22.64 -1.33 -0.97
CA GLY A 44 -21.24 -0.93 -1.02
C GLY A 44 -20.39 -1.90 -1.86
N GLN A 45 -20.57 -3.20 -1.66
CA GLN A 45 -19.89 -4.24 -2.42
C GLN A 45 -20.23 -4.19 -3.92
N LYS A 46 -21.51 -3.96 -4.27
CA LYS A 46 -21.93 -3.75 -5.68
C LYS A 46 -21.25 -2.52 -6.30
N GLN A 47 -21.17 -1.43 -5.53
CA GLN A 47 -20.56 -0.19 -6.01
C GLN A 47 -19.07 -0.38 -6.29
N ILE A 48 -18.32 -1.04 -5.39
CA ILE A 48 -16.89 -1.26 -5.58
C ILE A 48 -16.61 -2.29 -6.68
N GLN A 49 -17.42 -3.35 -6.80
CA GLN A 49 -17.32 -4.31 -7.90
C GLN A 49 -17.46 -3.62 -9.25
N SER A 50 -18.53 -2.82 -9.42
CA SER A 50 -18.74 -2.02 -10.64
C SER A 50 -17.62 -1.01 -10.90
N ALA A 51 -17.02 -0.45 -9.84
CA ALA A 51 -15.90 0.47 -9.99
C ALA A 51 -14.61 -0.25 -10.42
N PHE A 52 -14.34 -1.45 -9.89
CA PHE A 52 -13.23 -2.30 -10.31
C PHE A 52 -13.34 -2.70 -11.79
N GLU A 53 -14.51 -3.14 -12.22
CA GLU A 53 -14.79 -3.45 -13.63
C GLU A 53 -14.58 -2.22 -14.53
N THR A 54 -15.14 -1.07 -14.14
CA THR A 54 -15.05 0.18 -14.93
C THR A 54 -13.62 0.72 -15.00
N TYR A 55 -12.88 0.64 -13.92
CA TYR A 55 -11.47 1.04 -13.87
C TYR A 55 -10.61 0.07 -14.70
N GLY A 56 -10.89 -1.21 -14.63
CA GLY A 56 -10.14 -2.29 -15.24
C GLY A 56 -9.15 -2.93 -14.28
N VAL A 57 -9.54 -3.10 -12.99
CA VAL A 57 -8.74 -3.86 -12.01
C VAL A 57 -8.65 -5.32 -12.45
N LYS A 58 -7.47 -5.92 -12.34
CA LYS A 58 -7.16 -7.26 -12.83
C LYS A 58 -6.42 -8.07 -11.77
N ASP A 59 -6.41 -9.40 -11.94
CA ASP A 59 -5.59 -10.28 -11.11
C ASP A 59 -4.09 -10.09 -11.42
N TYR A 60 -3.76 -9.88 -12.71
CA TYR A 60 -2.42 -9.57 -13.19
C TYR A 60 -2.45 -8.72 -14.46
N VAL A 61 -1.32 -8.13 -14.80
CA VAL A 61 -1.10 -7.42 -16.08
C VAL A 61 0.19 -7.88 -16.72
N MET A 62 0.23 -7.86 -18.05
CA MET A 62 1.45 -8.08 -18.83
C MET A 62 2.08 -6.73 -19.19
N VAL A 63 3.35 -6.58 -18.89
CA VAL A 63 4.16 -5.40 -19.19
C VAL A 63 5.30 -5.84 -20.10
N GLN A 64 5.52 -5.13 -21.19
CA GLN A 64 6.65 -5.39 -22.09
C GLN A 64 7.65 -4.24 -22.08
N LYS A 65 8.92 -4.56 -21.87
CA LYS A 65 10.05 -3.63 -21.93
C LYS A 65 11.13 -4.18 -22.86
N GLY A 66 11.23 -3.58 -24.05
CA GLY A 66 12.07 -4.17 -25.11
C GLY A 66 11.55 -5.56 -25.47
N ASP A 67 12.42 -6.55 -25.40
CA ASP A 67 12.08 -7.94 -25.68
C ASP A 67 11.64 -8.74 -24.45
N VAL A 68 11.66 -8.12 -23.25
CA VAL A 68 11.29 -8.78 -21.97
C VAL A 68 9.80 -8.58 -21.68
N LYS A 69 9.11 -9.68 -21.42
CA LYS A 69 7.69 -9.73 -21.01
C LYS A 69 7.60 -10.04 -19.54
N ILE A 70 6.97 -9.16 -18.79
CA ILE A 70 6.82 -9.27 -17.32
C ILE A 70 5.35 -9.42 -16.98
N ALA A 71 5.00 -10.50 -16.29
CA ALA A 71 3.69 -10.63 -15.66
C ALA A 71 3.76 -10.01 -14.25
N VAL A 72 2.85 -9.12 -13.94
CA VAL A 72 2.77 -8.47 -12.62
C VAL A 72 1.47 -8.88 -11.95
N VAL A 73 1.56 -9.64 -10.87
CA VAL A 73 0.44 -10.10 -10.03
C VAL A 73 0.31 -9.15 -8.84
N GLY A 74 -0.94 -8.88 -8.38
CA GLY A 74 -1.16 -8.11 -7.16
C GLY A 74 -1.78 -8.97 -6.06
N VAL A 75 -1.39 -8.75 -4.81
CA VAL A 75 -1.95 -9.44 -3.65
C VAL A 75 -2.10 -8.54 -2.44
N PHE A 76 -3.17 -8.74 -1.67
CA PHE A 76 -3.45 -8.06 -0.41
C PHE A 76 -3.29 -9.04 0.76
N GLY A 77 -2.46 -8.69 1.75
CA GLY A 77 -2.09 -9.55 2.86
C GLY A 77 -3.18 -9.69 3.93
N LYS A 78 -3.02 -10.66 4.82
CA LYS A 78 -3.94 -10.91 5.94
C LYS A 78 -3.78 -9.85 7.03
N ASP A 79 -2.54 -9.56 7.42
CA ASP A 79 -2.27 -8.52 8.42
C ASP A 79 -2.72 -7.13 7.91
N ALA A 80 -2.52 -6.85 6.63
CA ALA A 80 -3.03 -5.64 6.00
C ALA A 80 -4.56 -5.53 6.05
N LEU A 81 -5.28 -6.65 5.92
CA LEU A 81 -6.73 -6.70 6.09
C LEU A 81 -7.14 -6.45 7.54
N GLU A 82 -6.42 -7.00 8.52
CA GLU A 82 -6.65 -6.75 9.95
C GLU A 82 -6.44 -5.27 10.31
N CYS A 83 -5.50 -4.60 9.65
CA CYS A 83 -5.26 -3.16 9.78
C CYS A 83 -6.32 -2.28 9.07
N ALA A 84 -7.23 -2.87 8.28
CA ALA A 84 -8.30 -2.17 7.58
C ALA A 84 -9.70 -2.57 8.10
N PRO A 85 -10.06 -2.27 9.36
CA PRO A 85 -11.29 -2.78 10.01
C PRO A 85 -12.59 -2.27 9.37
N THR A 86 -12.52 -1.26 8.52
CA THR A 86 -13.67 -0.74 7.77
C THR A 86 -13.81 -1.35 6.38
N CYS A 87 -12.92 -2.26 6.00
CA CYS A 87 -12.98 -2.99 4.74
C CYS A 87 -14.23 -3.90 4.70
N GLU A 88 -15.03 -3.77 3.66
CA GLU A 88 -16.27 -4.54 3.49
C GLU A 88 -16.08 -5.71 2.50
N LEU A 89 -14.87 -5.90 1.97
CA LEU A 89 -14.56 -6.98 1.05
C LEU A 89 -14.02 -8.21 1.78
N SER A 90 -14.30 -9.37 1.23
CA SER A 90 -13.68 -10.63 1.62
C SER A 90 -12.52 -10.97 0.69
N PHE A 91 -11.48 -11.58 1.25
CA PHE A 91 -10.30 -11.98 0.48
C PHE A 91 -10.07 -13.49 0.61
N LYS A 92 -9.60 -14.08 -0.49
CA LYS A 92 -9.08 -15.45 -0.52
C LYS A 92 -7.71 -15.49 0.18
N ASP A 93 -7.29 -16.69 0.58
CA ASP A 93 -5.92 -16.87 1.07
C ASP A 93 -4.92 -16.34 0.05
N PRO A 94 -3.99 -15.45 0.45
CA PRO A 94 -3.05 -14.79 -0.47
C PRO A 94 -2.18 -15.79 -1.25
N VAL A 95 -1.67 -16.83 -0.58
CA VAL A 95 -0.79 -17.83 -1.19
C VAL A 95 -1.54 -18.63 -2.25
N GLU A 96 -2.74 -19.11 -1.93
CA GLU A 96 -3.54 -19.90 -2.86
C GLU A 96 -4.01 -19.08 -4.06
N ALA A 97 -4.34 -17.79 -3.85
CA ALA A 97 -4.74 -16.90 -4.93
C ALA A 97 -3.58 -16.60 -5.89
N VAL A 98 -2.41 -16.22 -5.35
CA VAL A 98 -1.22 -15.96 -6.17
C VAL A 98 -0.79 -17.21 -6.92
N LYS A 99 -0.75 -18.39 -6.25
CA LYS A 99 -0.42 -19.66 -6.89
C LYS A 99 -1.32 -19.95 -8.09
N LYS A 100 -2.63 -19.82 -7.92
CA LYS A 100 -3.60 -20.02 -8.99
C LYS A 100 -3.37 -19.02 -10.14
N THR A 101 -3.15 -17.76 -9.85
CA THR A 101 -2.90 -16.72 -10.86
C THR A 101 -1.60 -16.99 -11.62
N VAL A 102 -0.53 -17.42 -10.93
CA VAL A 102 0.73 -17.81 -11.58
C VAL A 102 0.55 -19.03 -12.49
N GLU A 103 -0.23 -20.03 -12.08
CA GLU A 103 -0.58 -21.17 -12.93
C GLU A 103 -1.35 -20.74 -14.20
N GLU A 104 -2.27 -19.79 -14.06
CA GLU A 104 -3.00 -19.19 -15.21
C GLU A 104 -2.07 -18.42 -16.15
N ILE A 105 -1.15 -17.62 -15.62
CA ILE A 105 -0.13 -16.91 -16.42
C ILE A 105 0.73 -17.92 -17.22
N LYS A 106 1.27 -18.92 -16.54
CA LYS A 106 2.12 -19.94 -17.20
C LYS A 106 1.40 -20.72 -18.29
N LYS A 107 0.08 -20.84 -18.20
CA LYS A 107 -0.75 -21.56 -19.18
C LYS A 107 -1.12 -20.68 -20.38
N ASN A 108 -1.37 -19.39 -20.16
CA ASN A 108 -2.02 -18.51 -21.14
C ASN A 108 -1.09 -17.48 -21.73
N GLU A 109 0.03 -17.17 -21.03
CA GLU A 109 0.95 -16.09 -21.37
C GLU A 109 2.37 -16.63 -21.58
N GLU A 110 3.16 -15.86 -22.33
CA GLU A 110 4.61 -16.04 -22.43
C GLU A 110 5.27 -14.95 -21.56
N ALA A 111 5.54 -15.23 -20.30
CA ALA A 111 6.22 -14.30 -19.39
C ALA A 111 7.68 -14.75 -19.20
N ASP A 112 8.61 -13.80 -19.32
CA ASP A 112 10.02 -13.99 -19.02
C ASP A 112 10.28 -13.84 -17.52
N ILE A 113 9.51 -12.95 -16.84
CA ILE A 113 9.57 -12.67 -15.41
C ILE A 113 8.14 -12.66 -14.86
N ILE A 114 7.93 -13.30 -13.71
CA ILE A 114 6.69 -13.21 -12.95
C ILE A 114 6.99 -12.45 -11.64
N ALA A 115 6.51 -11.22 -11.55
CA ALA A 115 6.66 -10.36 -10.38
C ALA A 115 5.34 -10.26 -9.61
N CYS A 116 5.42 -10.20 -8.29
CA CYS A 116 4.29 -9.93 -7.41
C CYS A 116 4.46 -8.57 -6.74
N VAL A 117 3.48 -7.68 -6.86
CA VAL A 117 3.33 -6.49 -6.01
C VAL A 117 2.48 -6.89 -4.81
N SER A 118 3.08 -6.94 -3.64
CA SER A 118 2.44 -7.44 -2.43
C SER A 118 2.22 -6.34 -1.40
N HIS A 119 1.03 -6.33 -0.79
CA HIS A 119 0.75 -5.60 0.43
C HIS A 119 0.59 -6.59 1.60
N GLY A 120 1.52 -7.58 1.69
CA GLY A 120 1.60 -8.61 2.73
C GLY A 120 2.66 -8.30 3.78
N GLY A 121 3.86 -7.98 3.33
CA GLY A 121 4.95 -7.52 4.18
C GLY A 121 5.95 -8.58 4.62
N THR A 122 7.04 -8.08 5.20
CA THR A 122 8.12 -8.88 5.78
C THR A 122 8.32 -8.53 7.25
N TRP A 123 8.66 -9.51 8.08
CA TRP A 123 8.95 -9.35 9.52
C TRP A 123 10.28 -10.01 9.87
N GLU A 124 10.87 -9.65 11.02
CA GLU A 124 12.06 -10.32 11.56
C GLU A 124 11.80 -11.80 11.82
N ASP A 125 10.58 -12.14 12.26
CA ASP A 125 10.12 -13.53 12.40
C ASP A 125 9.62 -14.04 11.05
N GLU A 126 10.45 -14.79 10.36
CA GLU A 126 10.16 -15.38 9.05
C GLU A 126 8.84 -16.19 9.03
N SER A 127 8.44 -16.76 10.16
CA SER A 127 7.18 -17.52 10.26
C SER A 127 5.94 -16.64 10.18
N LYS A 128 6.09 -15.34 10.37
CA LYS A 128 5.04 -14.31 10.25
C LYS A 128 5.15 -13.51 8.96
N SER A 129 6.30 -13.58 8.31
CA SER A 129 6.61 -12.84 7.10
C SER A 129 5.80 -13.35 5.92
N GLU A 130 4.67 -12.71 5.63
CA GLU A 130 3.71 -13.18 4.61
C GLU A 130 4.38 -13.31 3.23
N ASP A 131 5.25 -12.37 2.86
CA ASP A 131 5.93 -12.39 1.57
C ASP A 131 7.02 -13.47 1.48
N GLU A 132 7.68 -13.81 2.60
CA GLU A 132 8.60 -14.93 2.62
C GLU A 132 7.88 -16.29 2.57
N LEU A 133 6.72 -16.39 3.25
CA LEU A 133 5.86 -17.56 3.14
C LEU A 133 5.31 -17.72 1.71
N LEU A 134 4.96 -16.62 1.07
CA LEU A 134 4.53 -16.60 -0.33
C LEU A 134 5.65 -17.06 -1.28
N ALA A 135 6.86 -16.52 -1.14
CA ALA A 135 8.02 -16.90 -1.95
C ALA A 135 8.32 -18.38 -1.86
N LYS A 136 8.25 -18.97 -0.65
CA LYS A 136 8.46 -20.42 -0.44
C LYS A 136 7.35 -21.27 -1.04
N ALA A 137 6.11 -20.82 -0.99
CA ALA A 137 4.95 -21.57 -1.46
C ALA A 137 4.74 -21.47 -2.98
N VAL A 138 5.22 -20.40 -3.62
CA VAL A 138 5.06 -20.13 -5.06
C VAL A 138 6.43 -19.88 -5.71
N PRO A 139 7.25 -20.95 -5.87
CA PRO A 139 8.63 -20.84 -6.35
C PRO A 139 8.75 -20.44 -7.85
N ASP A 140 7.63 -20.27 -8.53
CA ASP A 140 7.56 -19.75 -9.90
C ASP A 140 7.55 -18.21 -9.96
N LEU A 141 7.51 -17.53 -8.81
CA LEU A 141 7.75 -16.09 -8.73
C LEU A 141 9.25 -15.79 -8.83
N ASP A 142 9.63 -14.81 -9.62
CA ASP A 142 11.01 -14.32 -9.73
C ASP A 142 11.26 -13.16 -8.75
N LEU A 143 10.25 -12.31 -8.52
CA LEU A 143 10.37 -11.10 -7.73
C LEU A 143 9.10 -10.83 -6.92
N ILE A 144 9.26 -10.43 -5.66
CA ILE A 144 8.21 -9.84 -4.82
C ILE A 144 8.63 -8.43 -4.44
N ILE A 145 7.81 -7.44 -4.81
CA ILE A 145 7.94 -6.06 -4.36
C ILE A 145 7.02 -5.91 -3.15
N SER A 146 7.61 -5.90 -1.96
CA SER A 146 6.91 -5.95 -0.67
C SER A 146 6.54 -4.56 -0.18
N GLY A 147 5.35 -4.43 0.37
CA GLY A 147 4.82 -3.25 1.03
C GLY A 147 4.28 -3.59 2.42
N HIS A 148 3.38 -2.75 2.98
CA HIS A 148 2.68 -2.89 4.24
C HIS A 148 3.52 -2.64 5.50
N THR A 149 4.55 -3.44 5.75
CA THR A 149 5.37 -3.38 6.98
C THR A 149 6.40 -2.27 7.00
N HIS A 150 6.47 -1.47 5.93
CA HIS A 150 7.44 -0.39 5.77
C HIS A 150 8.90 -0.85 5.92
N SER A 151 9.17 -2.13 5.69
CA SER A 151 10.51 -2.70 5.81
C SER A 151 11.48 -2.02 4.86
N GLU A 152 12.63 -1.60 5.39
CA GLU A 152 13.74 -1.06 4.61
C GLU A 152 14.81 -2.14 4.45
N LEU A 153 14.69 -2.92 3.39
CA LEU A 153 15.62 -4.02 3.12
C LEU A 153 16.85 -3.48 2.39
N GLN A 154 18.00 -3.50 3.05
CA GLN A 154 19.27 -3.09 2.45
C GLN A 154 19.78 -4.12 1.43
N GLU A 155 19.38 -5.38 1.60
CA GLU A 155 19.67 -6.50 0.72
C GLU A 155 18.35 -7.23 0.42
N ALA A 156 18.23 -7.80 -0.76
CA ALA A 156 17.06 -8.61 -1.11
C ALA A 156 17.06 -9.90 -0.28
N ILE A 157 15.88 -10.26 0.26
CA ILE A 157 15.68 -11.60 0.83
C ILE A 157 15.49 -12.57 -0.33
N GLN A 158 16.09 -13.76 -0.24
CA GLN A 158 15.99 -14.76 -1.31
C GLN A 158 15.49 -16.09 -0.77
N HIS A 159 14.41 -16.61 -1.40
CA HIS A 159 13.91 -17.97 -1.19
C HIS A 159 13.87 -18.72 -2.53
N GLY A 160 14.77 -19.69 -2.69
CA GLY A 160 14.91 -20.39 -3.96
C GLY A 160 15.33 -19.43 -5.08
N ASN A 161 14.47 -19.23 -6.07
CA ASN A 161 14.70 -18.30 -7.17
C ASN A 161 13.97 -16.96 -6.99
N THR A 162 13.17 -16.81 -5.96
CA THR A 162 12.38 -15.60 -5.70
C THR A 162 13.18 -14.61 -4.86
N TYR A 163 13.26 -13.37 -5.33
CA TYR A 163 13.84 -12.25 -4.60
C TYR A 163 12.72 -11.39 -4.02
N ILE A 164 12.86 -10.95 -2.77
CA ILE A 164 11.94 -10.04 -2.09
C ILE A 164 12.67 -8.74 -1.82
N VAL A 165 12.09 -7.63 -2.25
CA VAL A 165 12.65 -6.27 -2.07
C VAL A 165 11.62 -5.35 -1.47
N SER A 166 12.05 -4.39 -0.65
CA SER A 166 11.22 -3.34 -0.05
C SER A 166 12.06 -2.11 0.24
N CYS A 167 11.53 -0.93 -0.04
CA CYS A 167 12.28 0.33 0.06
C CYS A 167 11.84 1.24 1.21
N GLY A 168 11.12 0.70 2.20
CA GLY A 168 10.62 1.47 3.34
C GLY A 168 9.31 2.21 3.01
N GLU A 169 9.16 3.40 3.58
CA GLU A 169 7.92 4.14 3.59
C GLU A 169 8.07 5.59 3.08
N TYR A 170 6.93 6.22 2.79
CA TYR A 170 6.78 7.66 2.52
C TYR A 170 7.73 8.24 1.47
N GLY A 171 8.24 7.41 0.55
CA GLY A 171 9.17 7.87 -0.48
C GLY A 171 10.55 8.28 0.03
N ARG A 172 10.96 7.78 1.21
CA ARG A 172 12.31 8.03 1.77
C ARG A 172 13.42 7.46 0.90
N ASN A 173 13.11 6.34 0.24
CA ASN A 173 14.05 5.69 -0.67
C ASN A 173 13.39 5.37 -2.01
N LEU A 174 14.19 5.33 -3.05
CA LEU A 174 13.89 4.69 -4.32
C LEU A 174 14.63 3.35 -4.39
N GLY A 175 13.90 2.24 -4.42
CA GLY A 175 14.48 0.93 -4.66
C GLY A 175 14.87 0.76 -6.13
N SER A 176 16.14 0.53 -6.41
CA SER A 176 16.66 0.26 -7.75
C SER A 176 17.17 -1.16 -7.82
N LEU A 177 16.63 -1.95 -8.75
CA LEU A 177 17.06 -3.32 -8.96
C LEU A 177 17.33 -3.61 -10.44
N SER A 178 18.28 -4.49 -10.70
CA SER A 178 18.56 -5.02 -12.02
C SER A 178 18.58 -6.54 -11.98
N MET A 179 18.00 -7.16 -12.98
CA MET A 179 18.02 -8.60 -13.16
C MET A 179 18.70 -8.95 -14.49
N THR A 180 19.42 -10.05 -14.51
CA THR A 180 20.12 -10.54 -15.71
C THR A 180 19.76 -12.00 -15.95
N GLN A 181 19.45 -12.35 -17.18
CA GLN A 181 19.17 -13.73 -17.55
C GLN A 181 20.44 -14.57 -17.54
N ASN A 182 20.41 -15.66 -16.81
CA ASN A 182 21.52 -16.62 -16.74
C ASN A 182 21.48 -17.65 -17.87
N SER A 183 22.49 -18.55 -17.91
CA SER A 183 22.61 -19.58 -18.95
C SER A 183 21.44 -20.57 -19.00
N ASP A 184 20.71 -20.73 -17.90
CA ASP A 184 19.57 -21.64 -17.79
C ASP A 184 18.25 -20.97 -18.15
N GLY A 185 18.31 -19.69 -18.58
CA GLY A 185 17.16 -18.88 -18.97
C GLY A 185 16.39 -18.25 -17.81
N ARG A 186 16.91 -18.35 -16.56
CA ARG A 186 16.30 -17.73 -15.38
C ARG A 186 16.87 -16.31 -15.15
N TRP A 187 16.11 -15.51 -14.41
CA TRP A 187 16.49 -14.15 -14.09
C TRP A 187 17.08 -14.08 -12.68
N ASP A 188 18.35 -13.76 -12.60
CA ASP A 188 19.08 -13.56 -11.34
C ASP A 188 19.17 -12.06 -11.02
N LEU A 189 19.06 -11.72 -9.73
CA LEU A 189 19.30 -10.36 -9.25
C LEU A 189 20.79 -10.01 -9.42
N SER A 190 21.09 -9.03 -10.24
CA SER A 190 22.46 -8.57 -10.48
C SER A 190 22.84 -7.35 -9.65
N SER A 191 21.88 -6.52 -9.28
CA SER A 191 22.05 -5.44 -8.31
C SER A 191 20.74 -5.07 -7.65
N TYR A 192 20.82 -4.64 -6.41
CA TYR A 192 19.73 -4.00 -5.67
C TYR A 192 20.34 -2.95 -4.74
N GLU A 193 19.78 -1.76 -4.74
CA GLU A 193 20.21 -0.66 -3.89
C GLU A 193 19.02 0.23 -3.50
N LEU A 194 19.08 0.82 -2.32
CA LEU A 194 18.20 1.86 -1.87
C LEU A 194 18.86 3.22 -2.09
N ILE A 195 18.24 4.05 -2.91
CA ILE A 195 18.71 5.40 -3.22
C ILE A 195 17.90 6.37 -2.34
N PRO A 196 18.52 7.00 -1.32
CA PRO A 196 17.83 7.93 -0.44
C PRO A 196 17.28 9.14 -1.19
N VAL A 197 16.03 9.50 -0.94
CA VAL A 197 15.43 10.75 -1.42
C VAL A 197 15.67 11.83 -0.38
N SER A 198 16.73 12.59 -0.56
CA SER A 198 17.14 13.66 0.36
C SER A 198 16.65 15.03 -0.11
N GLU A 199 16.82 16.04 0.75
CA GLU A 199 16.53 17.44 0.41
C GLU A 199 17.38 17.99 -0.75
N ASP A 200 18.49 17.33 -1.08
CA ASP A 200 19.35 17.68 -2.23
C ASP A 200 18.72 17.30 -3.58
N VAL A 201 17.72 16.42 -3.57
CA VAL A 201 17.00 16.01 -4.79
C VAL A 201 16.09 17.16 -5.22
N LYS A 202 16.37 17.73 -6.38
CA LYS A 202 15.54 18.82 -6.92
C LYS A 202 14.17 18.29 -7.31
N ALA A 203 13.13 18.96 -6.80
CA ALA A 203 11.77 18.69 -7.21
C ALA A 203 11.58 18.92 -8.72
N ASP A 204 10.84 18.06 -9.38
CA ASP A 204 10.35 18.32 -10.73
C ASP A 204 9.31 19.45 -10.66
N LYS A 205 9.55 20.49 -11.45
CA LYS A 205 8.75 21.72 -11.39
C LYS A 205 7.28 21.49 -11.73
N ALA A 206 6.99 20.67 -12.75
CA ALA A 206 5.62 20.43 -13.18
C ALA A 206 4.85 19.61 -12.12
N THR A 207 5.51 18.63 -11.52
CA THR A 207 4.95 17.83 -10.40
C THR A 207 4.69 18.70 -9.18
N GLN A 208 5.63 19.59 -8.83
CA GLN A 208 5.47 20.51 -7.69
C GLN A 208 4.30 21.48 -7.91
N GLU A 209 4.15 22.06 -9.10
CA GLU A 209 3.01 22.93 -9.43
C GLU A 209 1.66 22.20 -9.30
N ARG A 210 1.60 20.91 -9.65
CA ARG A 210 0.38 20.08 -9.45
C ARG A 210 0.11 19.83 -7.98
N ILE A 211 1.13 19.53 -7.18
CA ILE A 211 1.02 19.34 -5.73
C ILE A 211 0.51 20.64 -5.09
N ASP A 212 1.09 21.79 -5.44
CA ASP A 212 0.69 23.07 -4.90
C ASP A 212 -0.79 23.39 -5.21
N ALA A 213 -1.25 23.12 -6.44
CA ALA A 213 -2.65 23.30 -6.82
C ALA A 213 -3.61 22.37 -6.04
N LEU A 214 -3.21 21.11 -5.79
CA LEU A 214 -3.99 20.19 -4.96
C LEU A 214 -4.05 20.68 -3.51
N MET A 215 -2.94 21.15 -2.96
CA MET A 215 -2.86 21.68 -1.60
C MET A 215 -3.68 22.97 -1.46
N ASP A 216 -3.74 23.83 -2.47
CA ASP A 216 -4.63 25.01 -2.48
C ASP A 216 -6.11 24.60 -2.50
N THR A 217 -6.43 23.49 -3.16
CA THR A 217 -7.77 22.89 -3.13
C THR A 217 -8.14 22.40 -1.73
N VAL A 218 -7.20 21.77 -1.01
CA VAL A 218 -7.39 21.35 0.40
C VAL A 218 -7.61 22.55 1.31
N ASP A 219 -6.79 23.61 1.16
CA ASP A 219 -6.95 24.86 1.93
C ASP A 219 -8.35 25.46 1.71
N THR A 220 -8.80 25.52 0.45
CA THR A 220 -10.05 26.21 0.06
C THR A 220 -11.31 25.41 0.37
N ASN A 221 -11.29 24.08 0.11
CA ASN A 221 -12.47 23.26 0.11
C ASN A 221 -12.61 22.36 1.37
N TYR A 222 -11.59 22.33 2.22
CA TYR A 222 -11.60 21.52 3.44
C TYR A 222 -11.18 22.34 4.66
N LEU A 223 -9.96 22.87 4.71
CA LEU A 223 -9.45 23.54 5.91
C LEU A 223 -10.19 24.86 6.18
N ALA A 224 -10.67 25.56 5.15
CA ALA A 224 -11.45 26.78 5.30
C ALA A 224 -12.75 26.56 6.09
N ASP A 225 -13.39 25.39 5.99
CA ASP A 225 -14.60 25.05 6.74
C ASP A 225 -14.36 24.99 8.27
N PHE A 226 -13.10 24.75 8.67
CA PHE A 226 -12.65 24.73 10.05
C PHE A 226 -11.97 26.06 10.47
N GLY A 227 -11.86 27.03 9.56
CA GLY A 227 -11.22 28.32 9.82
C GLY A 227 -9.69 28.29 9.78
N TYR A 228 -9.07 27.26 9.16
CA TYR A 228 -7.62 27.06 9.11
C TYR A 228 -7.06 27.13 7.70
N THR A 229 -5.74 27.29 7.63
CA THR A 229 -4.94 27.06 6.42
C THR A 229 -3.74 26.20 6.78
N ARG A 230 -3.21 25.44 5.81
CA ARG A 230 -2.03 24.54 6.04
C ARG A 230 -0.76 25.28 6.49
N LYS A 231 -0.68 26.58 6.26
CA LYS A 231 0.51 27.40 6.62
C LYS A 231 0.33 28.13 7.95
N GLU A 232 -0.82 28.02 8.58
CA GLU A 232 -1.09 28.65 9.85
C GLU A 232 -0.38 27.91 10.98
N VAL A 233 0.28 28.66 11.87
CA VAL A 233 0.89 28.11 13.07
C VAL A 233 -0.20 28.03 14.13
N LEU A 234 -0.69 26.81 14.40
CA LEU A 234 -1.78 26.58 15.36
C LEU A 234 -1.29 26.59 16.82
N ALA A 235 -0.06 26.16 17.05
CA ALA A 235 0.56 26.11 18.38
C ALA A 235 2.08 26.19 18.27
N GLN A 236 2.72 26.58 19.35
CA GLN A 236 4.17 26.50 19.53
C GLN A 236 4.47 25.53 20.67
N ASN A 237 5.50 24.74 20.50
CA ASN A 237 5.95 23.77 21.48
C ASN A 237 7.41 24.07 21.88
N ASP A 238 7.65 24.28 23.15
CA ASP A 238 8.98 24.59 23.72
C ASP A 238 9.65 23.36 24.34
N VAL A 239 9.02 22.18 24.26
CA VAL A 239 9.54 20.92 24.79
C VAL A 239 9.67 19.89 23.70
N GLU A 240 10.69 19.05 23.77
CA GLU A 240 10.82 17.91 22.89
C GLU A 240 9.84 16.82 23.29
N PHE A 241 8.99 16.38 22.36
CA PHE A 241 8.12 15.23 22.59
C PHE A 241 8.89 13.92 22.41
N ASN A 242 8.49 12.92 23.20
CA ASN A 242 8.97 11.57 22.98
C ASN A 242 8.61 11.07 21.59
N SER A 243 9.51 10.26 20.99
CA SER A 243 9.25 9.66 19.70
C SER A 243 8.12 8.61 19.76
N LEU A 244 7.50 8.27 18.62
CA LEU A 244 6.51 7.20 18.55
C LEU A 244 7.11 5.82 18.90
N GLU A 245 8.41 5.62 18.64
CA GLU A 245 9.12 4.40 19.01
C GLU A 245 9.21 4.22 20.52
N GLU A 246 9.37 5.33 21.27
CA GLU A 246 9.36 5.31 22.74
C GLU A 246 7.96 5.04 23.33
N MET A 247 6.90 5.25 22.56
CA MET A 247 5.52 4.91 22.93
C MET A 247 5.18 3.42 22.82
N GLY A 248 6.18 2.57 22.58
CA GLY A 248 6.03 1.14 22.37
C GLY A 248 5.44 0.35 23.55
N THR A 249 5.86 -0.89 23.73
CA THR A 249 5.24 -1.87 24.63
C THR A 249 5.49 -1.64 26.13
N GLU A 250 6.41 -0.77 26.51
CA GLU A 250 6.65 -0.41 27.89
C GLU A 250 5.59 0.61 28.35
N HIS A 251 4.70 0.19 29.25
CA HIS A 251 3.69 1.07 29.84
C HIS A 251 4.33 2.09 30.78
N LYS A 252 4.83 3.19 30.22
CA LYS A 252 5.38 4.32 30.97
C LYS A 252 4.70 5.63 30.55
N GLU A 253 4.73 6.58 31.42
CA GLU A 253 4.23 7.92 31.16
C GLU A 253 5.17 8.66 30.21
N LEU A 254 4.63 9.23 29.13
CA LEU A 254 5.34 9.96 28.10
C LEU A 254 4.59 11.25 27.77
N ASN A 255 5.32 12.36 27.62
CA ASN A 255 4.71 13.68 27.40
C ASN A 255 3.85 13.77 26.13
N LEU A 256 4.16 13.01 25.08
CA LEU A 256 3.31 12.92 23.89
C LEU A 256 2.00 12.17 24.20
N GLY A 257 2.05 11.10 24.99
CA GLY A 257 0.85 10.38 25.45
C GLY A 257 -0.02 11.26 26.36
N ASP A 258 0.60 12.03 27.27
CA ASP A 258 -0.09 12.90 28.18
C ASP A 258 -0.87 14.00 27.46
N ILE A 259 -0.25 14.70 26.50
CA ILE A 259 -0.95 15.75 25.74
C ILE A 259 -2.09 15.17 24.89
N MET A 260 -1.95 13.94 24.38
CA MET A 260 -3.04 13.27 23.66
C MET A 260 -4.22 12.97 24.62
N ALA A 261 -3.94 12.46 25.82
CA ALA A 261 -4.96 12.19 26.83
C ALA A 261 -5.65 13.48 27.26
N ASP A 262 -4.89 14.54 27.55
CA ASP A 262 -5.42 15.86 27.92
C ASP A 262 -6.30 16.45 26.81
N ALA A 263 -5.92 16.27 25.54
CA ALA A 263 -6.74 16.71 24.41
C ALA A 263 -8.11 16.02 24.37
N TYR A 264 -8.19 14.71 24.70
CA TYR A 264 -9.46 14.01 24.82
C TYR A 264 -10.30 14.53 26.00
N VAL A 265 -9.69 14.73 27.14
CA VAL A 265 -10.38 15.32 28.32
C VAL A 265 -10.92 16.69 27.96
N TYR A 266 -10.10 17.56 27.38
CA TYR A 266 -10.50 18.89 26.94
C TYR A 266 -11.68 18.83 25.96
N ALA A 267 -11.62 17.94 24.96
CA ALA A 267 -12.68 17.80 23.97
C ALA A 267 -14.02 17.34 24.60
N VAL A 268 -13.97 16.43 25.56
CA VAL A 268 -15.15 15.95 26.28
C VAL A 268 -15.72 17.08 27.15
N GLU A 269 -14.90 17.74 27.97
CA GLU A 269 -15.33 18.83 28.86
C GLU A 269 -15.94 20.03 28.12
N ASN A 270 -15.50 20.28 26.87
CA ASN A 270 -16.00 21.36 26.05
C ASN A 270 -17.08 20.91 25.04
N SER A 271 -17.53 19.66 25.11
CA SER A 271 -18.60 19.14 24.25
C SER A 271 -19.97 19.56 24.82
N GLU A 272 -20.98 19.65 23.93
CA GLU A 272 -22.38 19.89 24.32
C GLU A 272 -23.00 18.73 25.13
N TYR A 273 -22.33 17.58 25.20
CA TYR A 273 -22.78 16.37 25.88
C TYR A 273 -22.20 16.25 27.32
N TYR A 274 -21.27 17.11 27.71
CA TYR A 274 -20.67 17.08 29.05
C TYR A 274 -21.61 17.68 30.07
N ASP A 275 -22.00 16.88 31.08
CA ASP A 275 -22.92 17.25 32.14
C ASP A 275 -22.24 17.59 33.47
N GLY A 276 -20.90 17.58 33.53
CA GLY A 276 -20.10 17.92 34.68
C GLY A 276 -19.90 16.77 35.67
N ASN A 277 -20.18 15.51 35.29
CA ASN A 277 -19.98 14.32 36.11
C ASN A 277 -18.84 13.44 35.62
#